data_4f822845fd36ed4739acdb3f8be58ca1
#
_entry.id   4f822845fd36ed4739acdb3f8be58ca1
#
_cell.length_a   1.000
_cell.length_b   1.000
_cell.length_c   1.000
_cell.angle_alpha   90.00
_cell.angle_beta   90.00
_cell.angle_gamma   90.00
#
_symmetry.space_group_name_H-M   'P 1'
#
loop_
_entity.id
_entity.type
_entity.pdbx_description
1 polymer ?
#
loop_
_entity_poly.entity_id
_entity_poly.type
_entity_poly.pdbx_seq_one_letter_code
_entity_poly.pdbx_strand_id
1 'polypeptide(L)'
;MGSLYKIGALIFGIFLCGGSAFSQADWPTRPITIVVPFPVGGQTDVVARIIADKISKELGQSIIVDNKPGVNGSLGSELVARANPDGYTLVAAG
;
A
#
# COMPACT_ATOMS: atom_id res chain seq x y z
N MET A 1 44.51 -1.59 -13.00
CA MET A 1 43.72 -0.62 -12.22
C MET A 1 42.44 -0.21 -12.91
N GLY A 2 42.48 0.10 -14.17
CA GLY A 2 41.26 0.47 -14.87
C GLY A 2 40.21 -0.62 -14.94
N SER A 3 40.60 -1.88 -14.95
CA SER A 3 39.63 -2.99 -14.99
C SER A 3 38.80 -3.12 -13.71
N LEU A 4 39.36 -2.80 -12.57
CA LEU A 4 38.63 -2.83 -11.31
C LEU A 4 37.53 -1.79 -11.26
N TYR A 5 37.78 -0.62 -11.80
CA TYR A 5 36.77 0.42 -11.89
C TYR A 5 35.58 -0.04 -12.73
N LYS A 6 35.85 -0.64 -13.88
CA LYS A 6 34.82 -1.07 -14.80
C LYS A 6 33.95 -2.17 -14.17
N ILE A 7 34.56 -3.09 -13.43
CA ILE A 7 33.81 -4.15 -12.76
C ILE A 7 32.91 -3.57 -11.67
N GLY A 8 33.46 -2.65 -10.87
CA GLY A 8 32.66 -2.01 -9.83
C GLY A 8 31.49 -1.23 -10.39
N ALA A 9 31.70 -0.51 -11.46
CA ALA A 9 30.64 0.26 -12.10
C ALA A 9 29.54 -0.64 -12.67
N LEU A 10 29.91 -1.77 -13.25
CA LEU A 10 28.95 -2.72 -13.78
C LEU A 10 28.09 -3.32 -12.68
N ILE A 11 28.70 -3.73 -11.58
CA ILE A 11 27.95 -4.29 -10.46
C ILE A 11 26.97 -3.29 -9.90
N PHE A 12 27.39 -2.06 -9.73
CA PHE A 12 26.56 -0.98 -9.25
C PHE A 12 25.39 -0.70 -10.21
N GLY A 13 25.67 -0.68 -11.50
CA GLY A 13 24.63 -0.45 -12.50
C GLY A 13 23.58 -1.55 -12.52
N ILE A 14 23.99 -2.79 -12.40
CA ILE A 14 23.07 -3.93 -12.35
C ILE A 14 22.17 -3.83 -11.11
N PHE A 15 22.73 -3.48 -9.98
CA PHE A 15 21.98 -3.32 -8.75
C PHE A 15 20.90 -2.24 -8.89
N LEU A 16 21.24 -1.09 -9.45
CA LEU A 16 20.29 -0.01 -9.67
C LEU A 16 19.19 -0.43 -10.65
N CYS A 17 19.54 -1.08 -11.73
CA CYS A 17 18.55 -1.55 -12.68
C CYS A 17 17.62 -2.59 -12.07
N GLY A 18 18.15 -3.51 -11.28
CA GLY A 18 17.35 -4.50 -10.58
C GLY A 18 16.39 -3.83 -9.59
N GLY A 19 16.86 -2.86 -8.82
CA GLY A 19 16.02 -2.12 -7.91
C GLY A 19 14.93 -1.34 -8.64
N SER A 20 15.26 -0.71 -9.77
CA SER A 20 14.29 0.02 -10.57
C SER A 20 13.26 -0.91 -11.20
N ALA A 21 13.65 -2.10 -11.63
CA ALA A 21 12.73 -3.06 -12.23
C ALA A 21 11.67 -3.55 -11.24
N PHE A 22 12.00 -3.64 -9.95
CA PHE A 22 11.07 -4.03 -8.91
C PHE A 22 10.40 -2.84 -8.24
N SER A 23 10.77 -1.65 -8.62
CA SER A 23 10.17 -0.49 -7.99
C SER A 23 8.68 -0.46 -8.29
N GLN A 24 7.98 0.33 -7.53
CA GLN A 24 6.54 0.46 -7.58
C GLN A 24 6.05 1.22 -8.82
N ALA A 25 6.78 1.08 -9.96
CA ALA A 25 6.37 1.72 -11.19
C ALA A 25 4.96 1.32 -11.61
N ASP A 26 4.56 0.09 -11.28
CA ASP A 26 3.25 -0.44 -11.59
C ASP A 26 2.28 -0.38 -10.41
N TRP A 27 2.64 0.28 -9.31
CA TRP A 27 1.80 0.41 -8.13
C TRP A 27 1.92 1.82 -7.54
N PRO A 28 0.80 2.47 -7.20
CA PRO A 28 -0.57 2.05 -7.52
C PRO A 28 -1.02 2.53 -8.90
N THR A 29 -1.70 1.64 -9.65
CA THR A 29 -2.27 1.98 -10.96
C THR A 29 -3.78 2.09 -10.94
N ARG A 30 -4.40 1.80 -9.79
CA ARG A 30 -5.85 1.85 -9.59
C ARG A 30 -6.12 2.24 -8.13
N PRO A 31 -7.37 2.57 -7.80
CA PRO A 31 -7.71 2.95 -6.42
C PRO A 31 -7.38 1.87 -5.41
N ILE A 32 -6.96 2.33 -4.22
CA ILE A 32 -6.66 1.47 -3.08
C ILE A 32 -7.85 1.51 -2.14
N THR A 33 -8.22 0.36 -1.57
CA THR A 33 -9.31 0.27 -0.60
C THR A 33 -8.74 0.03 0.80
N ILE A 34 -9.14 0.88 1.74
CA ILE A 34 -8.86 0.65 3.16
C ILE A 34 -10.15 0.17 3.80
N VAL A 35 -10.16 -1.08 4.27
CA VAL A 35 -11.28 -1.63 5.00
C VAL A 35 -11.18 -1.20 6.46
N VAL A 36 -12.20 -0.52 6.95
CA VAL A 36 -12.33 -0.16 8.35
C VAL A 36 -13.35 -1.12 8.96
N PRO A 37 -12.92 -2.07 9.81
CA PRO A 37 -13.81 -3.09 10.35
C PRO A 37 -14.67 -2.58 11.52
N PHE A 38 -15.03 -1.31 11.48
CA PHE A 38 -15.80 -0.62 12.52
C PHE A 38 -16.81 0.32 11.89
N PRO A 39 -17.83 0.75 12.65
CA PRO A 39 -18.86 1.65 12.11
C PRO A 39 -18.29 3.00 11.65
N VAL A 40 -19.01 3.61 10.72
CA VAL A 40 -18.70 4.95 10.21
C VAL A 40 -18.75 5.96 11.37
N GLY A 41 -17.76 6.86 11.39
CA GLY A 41 -17.70 7.91 12.40
C GLY A 41 -16.97 7.54 13.67
N GLY A 42 -16.55 6.29 13.82
CA GLY A 42 -15.71 5.89 14.94
C GLY A 42 -14.30 6.43 14.83
N GLN A 43 -13.52 6.24 15.89
CA GLN A 43 -12.16 6.77 15.95
C GLN A 43 -11.28 6.22 14.80
N THR A 44 -11.34 4.93 14.56
CA THR A 44 -10.56 4.30 13.48
C THR A 44 -10.98 4.83 12.12
N ASP A 45 -12.28 5.02 11.90
CA ASP A 45 -12.79 5.54 10.64
C ASP A 45 -12.30 6.96 10.37
N VAL A 46 -12.38 7.83 11.36
CA VAL A 46 -11.94 9.22 11.23
C VAL A 46 -10.45 9.29 10.88
N VAL A 47 -9.62 8.55 11.60
CA VAL A 47 -8.18 8.52 11.36
C VAL A 47 -7.88 7.96 9.97
N ALA A 48 -8.56 6.88 9.58
CA ALA A 48 -8.35 6.26 8.27
C ALA A 48 -8.69 7.24 7.14
N ARG A 49 -9.75 8.01 7.27
CA ARG A 49 -10.15 8.99 6.24
C ARG A 49 -9.16 10.15 6.13
N ILE A 50 -8.61 10.61 7.24
CA ILE A 50 -7.58 11.66 7.23
C ILE A 50 -6.32 11.17 6.53
N ILE A 51 -5.88 9.98 6.85
CA ILE A 51 -4.69 9.38 6.24
C ILE A 51 -4.95 9.11 4.77
N ALA A 52 -6.11 8.58 4.42
CA ALA A 52 -6.48 8.28 3.04
C ALA A 52 -6.43 9.53 2.17
N ASP A 53 -6.97 10.64 2.65
CA ASP A 53 -6.95 11.90 1.91
C ASP A 53 -5.53 12.37 1.63
N LYS A 54 -4.68 12.32 2.63
CA LYS A 54 -3.30 12.76 2.52
C LYS A 54 -2.48 11.87 1.59
N ILE A 55 -2.60 10.56 1.75
CA ILE A 55 -1.83 9.62 0.95
C ILE A 55 -2.31 9.62 -0.50
N SER A 56 -3.61 9.78 -0.75
CA SER A 56 -4.13 9.81 -2.11
C SER A 56 -3.51 10.95 -2.93
N LYS A 57 -3.25 12.08 -2.29
CA LYS A 57 -2.61 13.22 -2.96
C LYS A 57 -1.16 12.91 -3.31
N GLU A 58 -0.46 12.17 -2.47
CA GLU A 58 0.93 11.81 -2.72
C GLU A 58 1.07 10.70 -3.76
N LEU A 59 0.17 9.74 -3.77
CA LEU A 59 0.24 8.60 -4.67
C LEU A 59 -0.44 8.86 -6.02
N GLY A 60 -1.25 9.89 -6.14
CA GLY A 60 -1.97 10.18 -7.37
C GLY A 60 -3.09 9.19 -7.67
N GLN A 61 -3.55 8.44 -6.67
CA GLN A 61 -4.65 7.51 -6.78
C GLN A 61 -5.65 7.71 -5.66
N SER A 62 -6.92 7.46 -5.94
CA SER A 62 -7.97 7.53 -4.92
C SER A 62 -7.77 6.43 -3.88
N ILE A 63 -8.00 6.78 -2.62
CA ILE A 63 -8.03 5.81 -1.55
C ILE A 63 -9.45 5.78 -0.99
N ILE A 64 -10.10 4.63 -1.14
CA ILE A 64 -11.48 4.42 -0.75
C ILE A 64 -11.50 3.83 0.66
N VAL A 65 -12.30 4.44 1.54
CA VAL A 65 -12.50 3.90 2.88
C VAL A 65 -13.82 3.13 2.87
N ASP A 66 -13.75 1.84 3.15
CA ASP A 66 -14.89 0.94 3.13
C ASP A 66 -15.12 0.38 4.54
N ASN A 67 -16.24 0.75 5.14
CA ASN A 67 -16.57 0.31 6.48
C ASN A 67 -17.26 -1.05 6.45
N LYS A 68 -16.67 -2.04 7.12
CA LYS A 68 -17.18 -3.40 7.21
C LYS A 68 -17.28 -3.80 8.69
N PRO A 69 -18.26 -3.27 9.42
CA PRO A 69 -18.43 -3.60 10.83
C PRO A 69 -19.02 -5.01 10.99
N GLY A 70 -18.87 -5.57 12.18
CA GLY A 70 -19.46 -6.85 12.52
C GLY A 70 -18.49 -7.74 13.28
N VAL A 71 -19.03 -8.52 14.19
CA VAL A 71 -18.29 -9.48 15.01
C VAL A 71 -17.03 -8.86 15.63
N ASN A 72 -17.18 -7.67 16.19
CA ASN A 72 -16.10 -6.98 16.88
C ASN A 72 -14.88 -6.71 16.00
N GLY A 73 -15.12 -6.44 14.73
CA GLY A 73 -14.06 -6.12 13.76
C GLY A 73 -13.53 -7.33 12.99
N SER A 74 -13.88 -8.55 13.39
CA SER A 74 -13.31 -9.73 12.73
C SER A 74 -13.85 -9.95 11.31
N LEU A 75 -15.07 -9.52 11.01
CA LEU A 75 -15.63 -9.68 9.67
C LEU A 75 -14.81 -8.90 8.63
N GLY A 76 -14.58 -7.63 8.88
CA GLY A 76 -13.80 -6.80 7.95
C GLY A 76 -12.36 -7.28 7.83
N SER A 77 -11.75 -7.67 8.93
CA SER A 77 -10.38 -8.18 8.94
C SER A 77 -10.25 -9.48 8.15
N GLU A 78 -11.25 -10.35 8.24
CA GLU A 78 -11.27 -11.60 7.49
C GLU A 78 -11.39 -11.35 5.99
N LEU A 79 -12.20 -10.38 5.58
CA LEU A 79 -12.31 -10.01 4.17
C LEU A 79 -10.98 -9.58 3.60
N VAL A 80 -10.20 -8.78 4.34
CA VAL A 80 -8.88 -8.34 3.90
C VAL A 80 -7.91 -9.53 3.85
N ALA A 81 -7.98 -10.42 4.83
CA ALA A 81 -7.10 -11.60 4.86
C ALA A 81 -7.31 -12.52 3.65
N ARG A 82 -8.51 -12.53 3.08
CA ARG A 82 -8.85 -13.31 1.89
C ARG A 82 -8.63 -12.57 0.59
N ALA A 83 -8.36 -11.28 0.64
CA ALA A 83 -8.11 -10.49 -0.56
C ALA A 83 -6.74 -10.84 -1.16
N ASN A 84 -6.56 -10.51 -2.43
CA ASN A 84 -5.27 -10.67 -3.09
C ASN A 84 -4.21 -9.83 -2.39
N PRO A 85 -3.03 -10.37 -2.09
CA PRO A 85 -1.97 -9.63 -1.40
C PRO A 85 -1.19 -8.72 -2.37
N ASP A 86 -1.88 -7.82 -3.03
CA ASP A 86 -1.32 -6.93 -4.05
C ASP A 86 -1.16 -5.49 -3.57
N GLY A 87 -1.52 -5.19 -2.33
CA GLY A 87 -1.44 -3.85 -1.79
C GLY A 87 -2.61 -2.94 -2.13
N TYR A 88 -3.65 -3.45 -2.79
CA TYR A 88 -4.83 -2.66 -3.13
C TYR A 88 -5.98 -2.81 -2.13
N THR A 89 -5.84 -3.70 -1.18
CA THR A 89 -6.81 -3.87 -0.11
C THR A 89 -6.08 -3.92 1.22
N LEU A 90 -6.33 -2.94 2.07
CA LEU A 90 -5.67 -2.80 3.37
C LEU A 90 -6.72 -2.78 4.47
N VAL A 91 -6.30 -3.06 5.70
CA VAL A 91 -7.16 -2.97 6.87
C VAL A 91 -6.62 -1.92 7.84
N ALA A 92 -7.52 -1.11 8.39
CA ALA A 92 -7.19 -0.18 9.46
C ALA A 92 -7.62 -0.79 10.79
N ALA A 93 -6.65 -1.25 11.56
CA ALA A 93 -6.89 -1.83 12.87
C ALA A 93 -6.82 -0.77 13.95
N GLY A 94 -7.70 -0.90 14.92
CA GLY A 94 -7.75 0.01 16.06
C GLY A 94 -7.10 -0.56 17.30
#